data_da38e59bfa1cefec2a7b2027ddeca2b1
#
_entry.id   da38e59bfa1cefec2a7b2027ddeca2b1
#
_cell.length_a   1.000
_cell.length_b   1.000
_cell.length_c   1.000
_cell.angle_alpha   90.00
_cell.angle_beta   90.00
_cell.angle_gamma   90.00
#
_symmetry.space_group_name_H-M   'P 1'
#
loop_
_entity.id
_entity.type
_entity.pdbx_description
1 polymer ?
#
loop_
_entity_poly.entity_id
_entity_poly.type
_entity_poly.pdbx_seq_one_letter_code
_entity_poly.pdbx_strand_id
1 'polypeptide(L)'
;GSIDQEKGRIASLSFSSTYVPHNTSTKKMYTKINGNFSYGILLPIVDHLPFWIRTSAGYSQVGDDHSTDPNSSFGEFYFGGFGNNWIDHQGIKRYREYYPFPGAGITSIGATNYVRIMGELILPPLRFRHVGTPFFYLNWARLSLFSSVLQGSDMYSYTDDGDKMTRFNNFGAQIDIRLVLFSYMRSTLSIGYGMARGYIDEKSNWHDFEPETMISLQILD
;
A
#
# COMPACT_ATOMS: atom_id res chain seq x y z
N GLY A 1 -3.69 -23.04 13.62
CA GLY A 1 -4.52 -22.21 12.77
C GLY A 1 -3.67 -21.26 11.93
N SER A 2 -4.15 -20.91 10.78
CA SER A 2 -3.52 -19.94 9.88
C SER A 2 -3.50 -18.56 10.55
N ILE A 3 -2.38 -17.85 10.46
CA ILE A 3 -2.21 -16.52 11.04
C ILE A 3 -2.88 -15.47 10.13
N ASP A 4 -3.03 -15.79 8.84
CA ASP A 4 -3.59 -14.93 7.80
C ASP A 4 -4.28 -15.83 6.75
N GLN A 5 -5.09 -15.25 5.88
CA GLN A 5 -5.66 -15.99 4.76
C GLN A 5 -4.55 -16.49 3.84
N GLU A 6 -4.51 -17.81 3.63
CA GLU A 6 -3.48 -18.46 2.79
C GLU A 6 -3.92 -18.55 1.33
N LYS A 7 -5.24 -18.62 1.07
CA LYS A 7 -5.82 -18.71 -0.27
C LYS A 7 -7.21 -18.09 -0.30
N GLY A 8 -7.64 -17.66 -1.46
CA GLY A 8 -9.01 -17.15 -1.63
C GLY A 8 -9.12 -16.08 -2.70
N ARG A 9 -10.30 -15.48 -2.75
CA ARG A 9 -10.63 -14.36 -3.65
C ARG A 9 -11.29 -13.27 -2.83
N ILE A 10 -10.84 -12.05 -3.03
CA ILE A 10 -11.42 -10.86 -2.40
C ILE A 10 -11.67 -9.86 -3.52
N ALA A 11 -12.88 -9.33 -3.62
CA ALA A 11 -13.23 -8.28 -4.55
C ALA A 11 -13.95 -7.17 -3.81
N SER A 12 -13.63 -5.92 -4.13
CA SER A 12 -14.34 -4.75 -3.64
C SER A 12 -14.48 -3.70 -4.74
N LEU A 13 -15.59 -2.99 -4.72
CA LEU A 13 -15.85 -1.84 -5.57
C LEU A 13 -16.27 -0.69 -4.67
N SER A 14 -15.63 0.46 -4.81
CA SER A 14 -15.98 1.66 -4.08
C SER A 14 -16.32 2.80 -5.03
N PHE A 15 -17.32 3.56 -4.67
CA PHE A 15 -17.76 4.76 -5.36
C PHE A 15 -17.79 5.89 -4.34
N SER A 16 -17.16 7.00 -4.65
CA SER A 16 -17.20 8.20 -3.84
C SER A 16 -17.50 9.42 -4.69
N SER A 17 -18.31 10.32 -4.18
CA SER A 17 -18.62 11.58 -4.83
C SER A 17 -18.48 12.69 -3.79
N THR A 18 -17.63 13.67 -4.09
CA THR A 18 -17.35 14.81 -3.22
C THR A 18 -17.90 16.06 -3.88
N TYR A 19 -18.78 16.76 -3.18
CA TYR A 19 -19.32 18.04 -3.60
C TYR A 19 -18.57 19.16 -2.88
N VAL A 20 -17.96 20.06 -3.66
CA VAL A 20 -17.27 21.24 -3.12
C VAL A 20 -18.10 22.48 -3.48
N PRO A 21 -18.73 23.15 -2.49
CA PRO A 21 -19.42 24.41 -2.73
C PRO A 21 -18.38 25.51 -2.98
N HIS A 22 -18.37 26.06 -4.17
CA HIS A 22 -17.50 27.19 -4.51
C HIS A 22 -18.29 28.51 -4.45
N ASN A 23 -17.65 29.58 -3.95
CA ASN A 23 -18.30 30.88 -3.68
C ASN A 23 -18.66 31.68 -4.95
N THR A 24 -18.33 31.19 -6.14
CA THR A 24 -18.66 31.80 -7.42
C THR A 24 -19.10 30.76 -8.43
N SER A 25 -20.38 30.77 -8.75
CA SER A 25 -21.07 30.24 -9.95
C SER A 25 -20.83 28.79 -10.43
N THR A 26 -19.80 28.08 -10.04
CA THR A 26 -19.51 26.71 -10.51
C THR A 26 -19.46 25.75 -9.35
N LYS A 27 -20.56 25.02 -9.16
CA LYS A 27 -20.62 23.86 -8.26
C LYS A 27 -19.82 22.72 -8.91
N LYS A 28 -18.74 22.27 -8.27
CA LYS A 28 -17.96 21.14 -8.80
C LYS A 28 -18.23 19.88 -8.00
N MET A 29 -18.46 18.80 -8.71
CA MET A 29 -18.66 17.47 -8.17
C MET A 29 -17.52 16.58 -8.67
N TYR A 30 -16.77 15.99 -7.75
CA TYR A 30 -15.69 15.07 -8.04
C TYR A 30 -16.13 13.65 -7.76
N THR A 31 -16.08 12.80 -8.76
CA THR A 31 -16.53 11.41 -8.66
C THR A 31 -15.36 10.47 -8.87
N LYS A 32 -15.18 9.52 -7.95
CA LYS A 32 -14.15 8.48 -8.01
C LYS A 32 -14.77 7.10 -7.98
N ILE A 33 -14.29 6.21 -8.82
CA ILE A 33 -14.62 4.78 -8.82
C ILE A 33 -13.31 4.02 -8.65
N ASN A 34 -13.29 3.06 -7.73
CA ASN A 34 -12.14 2.21 -7.47
C ASN A 34 -12.60 0.75 -7.33
N GLY A 35 -11.96 -0.14 -8.07
CA GLY A 35 -12.16 -1.58 -7.99
C GLY A 35 -10.88 -2.28 -7.54
N ASN A 36 -11.01 -3.23 -6.60
CA ASN A 36 -9.91 -4.04 -6.13
C ASN A 36 -10.25 -5.51 -6.27
N PHE A 37 -9.27 -6.30 -6.70
CA PHE A 37 -9.38 -7.74 -6.78
C PHE A 37 -8.10 -8.40 -6.28
N SER A 38 -8.22 -9.38 -5.40
CA SER A 38 -7.10 -10.14 -4.85
C SER A 38 -7.36 -11.63 -5.04
N TYR A 39 -6.35 -12.34 -5.50
CA TYR A 39 -6.39 -13.79 -5.69
C TYR A 39 -5.17 -14.44 -5.04
N GLY A 40 -5.42 -15.36 -4.10
CA GLY A 40 -4.39 -16.06 -3.34
C GLY A 40 -4.39 -17.55 -3.64
N ILE A 41 -3.21 -18.10 -3.87
CA ILE A 41 -2.94 -19.52 -4.08
C ILE A 41 -1.86 -20.00 -3.13
N LEU A 42 -1.89 -21.29 -2.81
CA LEU A 42 -0.78 -21.98 -2.11
C LEU A 42 0.17 -22.53 -3.16
N LEU A 43 1.44 -22.18 -3.05
CA LEU A 43 2.48 -22.73 -3.92
C LEU A 43 2.87 -24.12 -3.42
N PRO A 44 2.98 -25.12 -4.33
CA PRO A 44 3.29 -26.51 -3.94
C PRO A 44 4.79 -26.77 -3.68
N ILE A 45 5.53 -25.72 -3.29
CA ILE A 45 6.99 -25.79 -3.04
C ILE A 45 7.27 -26.10 -1.58
N VAL A 46 6.55 -25.43 -0.68
CA VAL A 46 6.66 -25.58 0.78
C VAL A 46 5.25 -25.48 1.36
N ASP A 47 4.97 -26.23 2.41
CA ASP A 47 3.70 -26.14 3.14
C ASP A 47 3.46 -24.71 3.66
N HIS A 48 2.25 -24.23 3.49
CA HIS A 48 1.86 -22.88 3.93
C HIS A 48 2.65 -21.72 3.29
N LEU A 49 2.93 -21.81 1.98
CA LEU A 49 3.55 -20.74 1.19
C LEU A 49 2.50 -20.06 0.30
N PRO A 50 1.73 -19.10 0.80
CA PRO A 50 0.76 -18.37 0.00
C PRO A 50 1.42 -17.34 -0.90
N PHE A 51 0.95 -17.29 -2.14
CA PHE A 51 1.23 -16.25 -3.10
C PHE A 51 -0.06 -15.51 -3.47
N TRP A 52 -0.04 -14.20 -3.35
CA TRP A 52 -1.17 -13.35 -3.66
C TRP A 52 -0.86 -12.44 -4.85
N ILE A 53 -1.81 -12.38 -5.78
CA ILE A 53 -1.85 -11.34 -6.79
C ILE A 53 -2.99 -10.39 -6.39
N ARG A 54 -2.67 -9.10 -6.28
CA ARG A 54 -3.61 -8.05 -5.93
C ARG A 54 -3.63 -7.02 -7.04
N THR A 55 -4.80 -6.76 -7.60
CA THR A 55 -4.99 -5.78 -8.64
C THR A 55 -5.93 -4.70 -8.15
N SER A 56 -5.65 -3.47 -8.49
CA SER A 56 -6.56 -2.35 -8.27
C SER A 56 -6.57 -1.45 -9.48
N ALA A 57 -7.73 -0.87 -9.78
CA ALA A 57 -7.88 0.11 -10.83
C ALA A 57 -8.86 1.19 -10.37
N GLY A 58 -8.57 2.42 -10.71
CA GLY A 58 -9.40 3.55 -10.36
C GLY A 58 -9.52 4.55 -11.51
N TYR A 59 -10.65 5.18 -11.57
CA TYR A 59 -10.94 6.28 -12.48
C TYR A 59 -11.62 7.40 -11.72
N SER A 60 -11.17 8.61 -11.96
CA SER A 60 -11.76 9.82 -11.41
C SER A 60 -12.18 10.76 -12.52
N GLN A 61 -13.38 11.26 -12.41
CA GLN A 61 -13.84 12.36 -13.24
C GLN A 61 -13.45 13.67 -12.55
N VAL A 62 -12.38 14.28 -13.06
CA VAL A 62 -11.95 15.62 -12.69
C VAL A 62 -12.33 16.54 -13.86
N GLY A 63 -12.82 17.75 -13.59
CA GLY A 63 -13.13 18.73 -14.65
C GLY A 63 -11.87 19.06 -15.47
N ASP A 64 -12.07 19.46 -16.71
CA ASP A 64 -11.04 19.62 -17.76
C ASP A 64 -9.88 20.60 -17.44
N ASP A 65 -9.84 21.21 -16.26
CA ASP A 65 -8.89 22.28 -15.95
C ASP A 65 -8.07 21.97 -14.69
N HIS A 66 -7.23 20.94 -14.79
CA HIS A 66 -6.33 20.50 -13.72
C HIS A 66 -5.36 21.57 -13.21
N SER A 67 -4.96 22.50 -14.10
CA SER A 67 -3.90 23.45 -13.77
C SER A 67 -4.38 24.69 -13.01
N THR A 68 -5.67 24.97 -13.01
CA THR A 68 -6.24 26.21 -12.45
C THR A 68 -7.18 26.01 -11.28
N ASP A 69 -7.62 24.76 -11.01
CA ASP A 69 -8.55 24.46 -9.93
C ASP A 69 -7.82 24.02 -8.65
N PRO A 70 -7.79 24.85 -7.59
CA PRO A 70 -7.17 24.48 -6.32
C PRO A 70 -7.85 23.29 -5.63
N ASN A 71 -9.03 22.90 -6.08
CA ASN A 71 -9.79 21.75 -5.54
C ASN A 71 -9.63 20.48 -6.38
N SER A 72 -8.81 20.46 -7.42
CA SER A 72 -8.58 19.27 -8.28
C SER A 72 -8.13 18.05 -7.46
N SER A 73 -7.40 18.30 -6.36
CA SER A 73 -6.92 17.29 -5.42
C SER A 73 -8.03 16.39 -4.85
N PHE A 74 -9.26 16.84 -4.73
CA PHE A 74 -10.40 16.00 -4.32
C PHE A 74 -10.76 14.93 -5.35
N GLY A 75 -10.42 15.17 -6.60
CA GLY A 75 -10.62 14.24 -7.71
C GLY A 75 -9.50 13.22 -7.90
N GLU A 76 -8.37 13.35 -7.23
CA GLU A 76 -7.18 12.53 -7.50
C GLU A 76 -7.05 11.34 -6.55
N PHE A 77 -6.36 10.31 -7.00
CA PHE A 77 -5.85 9.24 -6.18
C PHE A 77 -4.40 9.53 -5.81
N TYR A 78 -4.06 9.33 -4.54
CA TYR A 78 -2.71 9.55 -4.05
C TYR A 78 -2.09 8.22 -3.61
N PHE A 79 -0.82 8.02 -3.97
CA PHE A 79 -0.06 6.83 -3.62
C PHE A 79 1.24 7.23 -2.93
N GLY A 80 1.72 6.34 -2.07
CA GLY A 80 3.01 6.46 -1.41
C GLY A 80 3.00 5.92 0.00
N GLY A 81 4.19 5.67 0.53
CA GLY A 81 4.41 5.17 1.87
C GLY A 81 3.93 3.73 2.11
N PHE A 82 4.17 3.22 3.30
CA PHE A 82 3.64 1.94 3.79
C PHE A 82 2.16 2.01 4.19
N GLY A 83 1.53 3.17 4.06
CA GLY A 83 0.20 3.48 4.55
C GLY A 83 0.22 4.16 5.92
N ASN A 84 -0.80 4.97 6.19
CA ASN A 84 -0.88 5.74 7.43
C ASN A 84 -1.39 4.89 8.59
N ASN A 85 -0.47 4.47 9.46
CA ASN A 85 -0.79 3.63 10.61
C ASN A 85 -1.33 4.39 11.84
N TRP A 86 -1.32 5.73 11.82
CA TRP A 86 -1.62 6.52 13.01
C TRP A 86 -3.11 6.69 13.30
N ILE A 87 -3.96 6.63 12.28
CA ILE A 87 -5.37 7.00 12.40
C ILE A 87 -6.28 5.76 12.41
N ASP A 88 -5.95 4.74 11.61
CA ASP A 88 -6.79 3.55 11.47
C ASP A 88 -6.10 2.35 12.09
N HIS A 89 -6.60 1.83 13.17
CA HIS A 89 -6.12 0.60 13.82
C HIS A 89 -6.39 -0.69 13.02
N GLN A 90 -6.52 -0.58 11.70
CA GLN A 90 -6.87 -1.70 10.83
C GLN A 90 -5.62 -2.38 10.30
N GLY A 91 -5.43 -3.61 10.66
CA GLY A 91 -4.59 -4.61 10.01
C GLY A 91 -3.07 -4.30 9.91
N ILE A 92 -2.27 -5.30 10.18
CA ILE A 92 -0.81 -5.25 10.27
C ILE A 92 -0.14 -4.97 8.90
N LYS A 93 -0.83 -5.19 7.78
CA LYS A 93 -0.23 -5.15 6.43
C LYS A 93 -0.94 -4.17 5.51
N ARG A 94 -0.75 -2.89 5.77
CA ARG A 94 -1.41 -1.81 5.03
C ARG A 94 -0.91 -1.66 3.60
N TYR A 95 0.30 -2.09 3.27
CA TYR A 95 0.77 -2.08 1.89
C TYR A 95 -0.09 -2.90 0.93
N ARG A 96 -1.01 -3.72 1.44
CA ARG A 96 -2.00 -4.49 0.67
C ARG A 96 -3.16 -3.67 0.13
N GLU A 97 -3.41 -2.50 0.71
CA GLU A 97 -4.42 -1.59 0.21
C GLU A 97 -4.01 -0.98 -1.14
N TYR A 98 -4.90 -0.27 -1.81
CA TYR A 98 -4.60 0.23 -3.16
C TYR A 98 -3.66 1.42 -3.18
N TYR A 99 -3.67 2.26 -2.16
CA TYR A 99 -2.93 3.53 -2.08
C TYR A 99 -1.50 3.43 -1.53
N PRO A 100 -1.11 2.50 -0.65
CA PRO A 100 0.29 2.42 -0.22
C PRO A 100 1.20 2.01 -1.36
N PHE A 101 2.33 2.69 -1.45
CA PHE A 101 3.39 2.40 -2.41
C PHE A 101 4.75 2.54 -1.71
N PRO A 102 5.15 1.51 -0.93
CA PRO A 102 6.38 1.57 -0.13
C PRO A 102 7.61 1.88 -0.96
N GLY A 103 8.45 2.80 -0.47
CA GLY A 103 9.62 3.31 -1.16
C GLY A 103 9.39 4.60 -1.94
N ALA A 104 8.15 5.07 -2.06
CA ALA A 104 7.82 6.43 -2.47
C ALA A 104 7.32 7.20 -1.25
N GLY A 105 7.65 8.47 -1.13
CA GLY A 105 7.16 9.30 -0.02
C GLY A 105 5.63 9.29 0.09
N ILE A 106 5.10 9.55 1.27
CA ILE A 106 3.66 9.60 1.51
C ILE A 106 3.03 10.62 0.55
N THR A 107 1.98 10.20 -0.18
CA THR A 107 1.26 11.05 -1.15
C THR A 107 2.12 11.65 -2.27
N SER A 108 3.30 11.09 -2.53
CA SER A 108 4.22 11.62 -3.54
C SER A 108 3.77 11.40 -4.98
N ILE A 109 2.87 10.45 -5.21
CA ILE A 109 2.38 10.11 -6.54
C ILE A 109 0.89 10.45 -6.61
N GLY A 110 0.50 11.30 -7.55
CA GLY A 110 -0.89 11.65 -7.85
C GLY A 110 -1.35 11.06 -9.18
N ALA A 111 -2.62 10.68 -9.29
CA ALA A 111 -3.21 10.15 -10.51
C ALA A 111 -4.72 10.40 -10.58
N THR A 112 -5.25 10.66 -11.77
CA THR A 112 -6.70 10.68 -12.03
C THR A 112 -7.23 9.31 -12.43
N ASN A 113 -6.40 8.53 -13.10
CA ASN A 113 -6.69 7.14 -13.41
C ASN A 113 -5.46 6.28 -13.17
N TYR A 114 -5.66 5.06 -12.74
CA TYR A 114 -4.56 4.15 -12.46
C TYR A 114 -4.94 2.69 -12.59
N VAL A 115 -3.93 1.88 -12.83
CA VAL A 115 -3.95 0.43 -12.66
C VAL A 115 -2.73 0.04 -11.85
N ARG A 116 -2.93 -0.73 -10.80
CA ARG A 116 -1.86 -1.30 -9.97
C ARG A 116 -1.97 -2.82 -9.95
N ILE A 117 -0.85 -3.49 -10.09
CA ILE A 117 -0.73 -4.94 -9.92
C ILE A 117 0.37 -5.19 -8.91
N MET A 118 0.09 -5.98 -7.89
CA MET A 118 1.03 -6.35 -6.83
C MET A 118 1.09 -7.85 -6.68
N GLY A 119 2.30 -8.40 -6.63
CA GLY A 119 2.60 -9.75 -6.18
C GLY A 119 3.08 -9.75 -4.73
N GLU A 120 2.56 -10.64 -3.91
CA GLU A 120 2.96 -10.81 -2.51
C GLU A 120 3.26 -12.29 -2.23
N LEU A 121 4.46 -12.57 -1.75
CA LEU A 121 4.87 -13.89 -1.27
C LEU A 121 5.02 -13.85 0.24
N ILE A 122 4.30 -14.72 0.93
CA ILE A 122 4.31 -14.79 2.39
C ILE A 122 5.03 -16.08 2.81
N LEU A 123 6.18 -15.95 3.45
CA LEU A 123 6.92 -17.11 3.93
C LEU A 123 6.20 -17.76 5.12
N PRO A 124 6.34 -19.10 5.28
CA PRO A 124 5.82 -19.80 6.44
C PRO A 124 6.34 -19.18 7.75
N PRO A 125 5.49 -19.06 8.77
CA PRO A 125 5.90 -18.45 10.02
C PRO A 125 6.89 -19.35 10.77
N LEU A 126 7.98 -18.75 11.20
CA LEU A 126 8.89 -19.36 12.17
C LEU A 126 8.23 -19.29 13.55
N ARG A 127 7.98 -20.43 14.15
CA ARG A 127 7.39 -20.52 15.49
C ARG A 127 8.47 -20.77 16.52
N PHE A 128 8.49 -19.93 17.55
CA PHE A 128 9.42 -20.04 18.66
C PHE A 128 8.76 -20.78 19.82
N ARG A 129 9.50 -21.71 20.41
CA ARG A 129 9.12 -22.40 21.63
C ARG A 129 10.15 -22.06 22.69
N HIS A 130 9.70 -21.57 23.83
CA HIS A 130 10.57 -21.24 24.98
C HIS A 130 11.63 -20.16 24.70
N VAL A 131 11.32 -19.18 23.85
CA VAL A 131 12.21 -18.03 23.60
C VAL A 131 11.66 -16.81 24.31
N GLY A 132 12.27 -16.44 25.42
CA GLY A 132 11.90 -15.25 26.17
C GLY A 132 12.05 -15.39 27.67
N THR A 133 11.61 -14.37 28.35
CA THR A 133 11.53 -14.25 29.83
C THR A 133 10.06 -14.05 30.22
N PRO A 134 9.71 -14.09 31.52
CA PRO A 134 8.32 -13.79 31.97
C PRO A 134 7.80 -12.42 31.52
N PHE A 135 8.69 -11.46 31.26
CA PHE A 135 8.31 -10.10 30.81
C PHE A 135 8.23 -9.96 29.29
N PHE A 136 8.88 -10.89 28.54
CA PHE A 136 8.99 -10.79 27.11
C PHE A 136 9.10 -12.19 26.50
N TYR A 137 8.15 -12.56 25.65
CA TYR A 137 8.09 -13.86 25.01
C TYR A 137 7.84 -13.74 23.50
N LEU A 138 8.67 -14.41 22.70
CA LEU A 138 8.54 -14.50 21.25
C LEU A 138 7.64 -15.69 20.89
N ASN A 139 6.60 -15.46 20.11
CA ASN A 139 5.68 -16.49 19.66
C ASN A 139 6.00 -16.96 18.24
N TRP A 140 6.01 -16.04 17.28
CA TRP A 140 6.36 -16.33 15.90
C TRP A 140 6.92 -15.11 15.20
N ALA A 141 7.67 -15.34 14.12
CA ALA A 141 8.07 -14.32 13.16
C ALA A 141 7.70 -14.76 11.75
N ARG A 142 7.31 -13.82 10.89
CA ARG A 142 6.92 -14.08 9.52
C ARG A 142 7.45 -12.99 8.60
N LEU A 143 8.04 -13.41 7.47
CA LEU A 143 8.50 -12.51 6.42
C LEU A 143 7.52 -12.52 5.25
N SER A 144 7.24 -11.34 4.73
CA SER A 144 6.48 -11.12 3.49
C SER A 144 7.32 -10.32 2.52
N LEU A 145 7.36 -10.74 1.27
CA LEU A 145 8.00 -10.04 0.17
C LEU A 145 6.92 -9.56 -0.77
N PHE A 146 7.04 -8.34 -1.26
CA PHE A 146 6.08 -7.79 -2.20
C PHE A 146 6.76 -6.95 -3.28
N SER A 147 6.12 -6.90 -4.44
CA SER A 147 6.49 -6.01 -5.53
C SER A 147 5.25 -5.56 -6.26
N SER A 148 5.19 -4.31 -6.69
CA SER A 148 4.07 -3.82 -7.48
C SER A 148 4.50 -2.90 -8.61
N VAL A 149 3.63 -2.85 -9.61
CA VAL A 149 3.68 -1.92 -10.74
C VAL A 149 2.43 -1.06 -10.67
N LEU A 150 2.61 0.23 -10.78
CA LEU A 150 1.56 1.24 -10.84
C LEU A 150 1.72 2.02 -12.15
N GLN A 151 0.65 2.13 -12.92
CA GLN A 151 0.62 2.85 -14.19
C GLN A 151 -0.68 3.63 -14.33
N GLY A 152 -0.59 4.82 -14.92
CA GLY A 152 -1.73 5.66 -15.24
C GLY A 152 -1.41 6.62 -16.38
N SER A 153 -2.42 7.30 -16.95
CA SER A 153 -2.22 8.21 -18.08
C SER A 153 -1.89 9.64 -17.62
N ASP A 154 -2.42 10.08 -16.48
CA ASP A 154 -2.20 11.42 -15.95
C ASP A 154 -1.56 11.35 -14.56
N MET A 155 -0.46 10.61 -14.49
CA MET A 155 0.30 10.47 -13.26
C MET A 155 1.38 11.55 -13.19
N TYR A 156 1.61 12.02 -11.98
CA TYR A 156 2.70 12.93 -11.68
C TYR A 156 3.32 12.56 -10.33
N SER A 157 4.60 12.82 -10.22
CA SER A 157 5.31 12.76 -8.94
C SER A 157 5.74 14.17 -8.58
N TYR A 158 5.56 14.54 -7.34
CA TYR A 158 6.10 15.77 -6.78
C TYR A 158 7.59 15.58 -6.46
N THR A 159 8.42 15.46 -7.50
CA THR A 159 9.87 15.56 -7.34
C THR A 159 10.30 17.00 -7.62
N ASP A 160 11.44 17.41 -7.07
CA ASP A 160 11.97 18.78 -7.18
C ASP A 160 12.11 19.28 -8.63
N ASP A 161 12.23 18.36 -9.60
CA ASP A 161 12.40 18.69 -11.02
C ASP A 161 11.08 18.79 -11.82
N GLY A 162 9.93 18.47 -11.25
CA GLY A 162 8.63 18.54 -11.93
C GLY A 162 8.46 17.56 -13.10
N ASP A 163 9.30 16.53 -13.20
CA ASP A 163 9.26 15.53 -14.26
C ASP A 163 7.99 14.68 -14.19
N LYS A 164 7.32 14.51 -15.35
CA LYS A 164 6.18 13.61 -15.47
C LYS A 164 6.65 12.16 -15.53
N MET A 165 6.11 11.33 -14.65
CA MET A 165 6.36 9.90 -14.61
C MET A 165 5.06 9.15 -14.89
N THR A 166 5.10 8.13 -15.75
CA THR A 166 3.90 7.38 -16.17
C THR A 166 3.82 5.98 -15.60
N ARG A 167 4.94 5.44 -15.15
CA ARG A 167 5.04 4.10 -14.57
C ARG A 167 5.91 4.11 -13.33
N PHE A 168 5.43 3.44 -12.30
CA PHE A 168 6.14 3.28 -11.04
C PHE A 168 6.25 1.80 -10.70
N ASN A 169 7.42 1.39 -10.21
CA ASN A 169 7.67 0.05 -9.71
C ASN A 169 8.17 0.14 -8.29
N ASN A 170 7.74 -0.78 -7.44
CA ASN A 170 8.33 -0.93 -6.12
C ASN A 170 8.65 -2.40 -5.80
N PHE A 171 9.53 -2.54 -4.84
CA PHE A 171 9.88 -3.81 -4.22
C PHE A 171 10.07 -3.57 -2.72
N GLY A 172 9.61 -4.50 -1.90
CA GLY A 172 9.80 -4.38 -0.46
C GLY A 172 9.61 -5.69 0.29
N ALA A 173 9.91 -5.61 1.58
CA ALA A 173 9.76 -6.70 2.52
C ALA A 173 9.18 -6.18 3.84
N GLN A 174 8.42 -7.03 4.53
CA GLN A 174 7.95 -6.76 5.87
C GLN A 174 8.13 -8.00 6.74
N ILE A 175 8.74 -7.82 7.90
CA ILE A 175 8.81 -8.84 8.94
C ILE A 175 7.83 -8.49 10.06
N ASP A 176 6.97 -9.44 10.40
CA ASP A 176 6.04 -9.34 11.53
C ASP A 176 6.51 -10.29 12.63
N ILE A 177 6.66 -9.77 13.84
CA ILE A 177 7.13 -10.51 15.02
C ILE A 177 6.04 -10.44 16.08
N ARG A 178 5.47 -11.59 16.44
CA ARG A 178 4.48 -11.69 17.51
C ARG A 178 5.15 -11.82 18.85
N LEU A 179 4.83 -10.90 19.72
CA LEU A 179 5.35 -10.78 21.06
C LEU A 179 4.23 -10.96 22.08
N VAL A 180 4.58 -11.48 23.26
CA VAL A 180 3.76 -11.39 24.45
C VAL A 180 4.56 -10.61 25.49
N LEU A 181 4.04 -9.47 25.90
CA LEU A 181 4.65 -8.60 26.89
C LEU A 181 3.96 -8.80 28.25
N PHE A 182 4.74 -8.82 29.31
CA PHE A 182 4.25 -8.98 30.68
C PHE A 182 3.33 -10.20 30.89
N SER A 183 3.51 -11.27 30.11
CA SER A 183 2.75 -12.53 30.12
C SER A 183 1.27 -12.44 29.70
N TYR A 184 0.72 -11.26 29.42
CA TYR A 184 -0.69 -11.10 29.05
C TYR A 184 -0.92 -10.22 27.81
N MET A 185 -0.07 -9.24 27.56
CA MET A 185 -0.25 -8.27 26.48
C MET A 185 0.29 -8.83 25.15
N ARG A 186 -0.60 -9.17 24.25
CA ARG A 186 -0.22 -9.65 22.90
C ARG A 186 0.07 -8.46 22.00
N SER A 187 1.26 -8.43 21.40
CA SER A 187 1.67 -7.35 20.51
C SER A 187 2.29 -7.90 19.23
N THR A 188 2.20 -7.17 18.14
CA THR A 188 2.90 -7.49 16.90
C THR A 188 3.79 -6.32 16.53
N LEU A 189 5.09 -6.57 16.48
CA LEU A 189 6.08 -5.64 15.95
C LEU A 189 6.23 -5.92 14.45
N SER A 190 6.00 -4.92 13.61
CA SER A 190 6.20 -4.98 12.17
C SER A 190 7.32 -4.05 11.77
N ILE A 191 8.26 -4.56 10.98
CA ILE A 191 9.37 -3.81 10.41
C ILE A 191 9.29 -3.99 8.91
N GLY A 192 9.17 -2.90 8.17
CA GLY A 192 9.07 -2.88 6.72
C GLY A 192 10.21 -2.09 6.09
N TYR A 193 10.59 -2.50 4.88
CA TYR A 193 11.52 -1.81 4.02
C TYR A 193 11.02 -1.84 2.58
N GLY A 194 11.00 -0.69 1.92
CA GLY A 194 10.54 -0.53 0.56
C GLY A 194 11.46 0.36 -0.26
N MET A 195 11.59 0.03 -1.53
CA MET A 195 12.26 0.82 -2.55
C MET A 195 11.32 1.02 -3.72
N ALA A 196 11.31 2.21 -4.31
CA ALA A 196 10.50 2.53 -5.47
C ALA A 196 11.31 3.28 -6.53
N ARG A 197 10.85 3.19 -7.77
CA ARG A 197 11.37 3.95 -8.90
C ARG A 197 10.26 4.33 -9.85
N GLY A 198 10.39 5.52 -10.43
CA GLY A 198 9.49 6.05 -11.45
C GLY A 198 10.17 6.11 -12.82
N TYR A 199 9.42 5.87 -13.89
CA TYR A 199 9.90 6.00 -15.27
C TYR A 199 9.51 7.36 -15.82
N ILE A 200 10.52 8.11 -16.27
CA ILE A 200 10.39 9.44 -16.87
C ILE A 200 10.36 9.27 -18.39
N ASP A 201 9.19 9.50 -19.02
CA ASP A 201 9.03 9.29 -20.45
C ASP A 201 9.89 10.24 -21.30
N GLU A 202 9.97 11.50 -20.92
CA GLU A 202 10.74 12.52 -21.67
C GLU A 202 12.24 12.21 -21.71
N LYS A 203 12.79 11.64 -20.65
CA LYS A 203 14.21 11.32 -20.50
C LYS A 203 14.51 9.85 -20.83
N SER A 204 13.47 9.02 -21.02
CA SER A 204 13.59 7.55 -21.19
C SER A 204 14.44 6.90 -20.11
N ASN A 205 14.34 7.37 -18.88
CA ASN A 205 15.17 6.96 -17.75
C ASN A 205 14.34 6.64 -16.51
N TRP A 206 14.90 5.84 -15.61
CA TRP A 206 14.34 5.55 -14.29
C TRP A 206 14.91 6.50 -13.26
N HIS A 207 14.03 7.01 -12.41
CA HIS A 207 14.38 7.80 -11.22
C HIS A 207 14.12 6.94 -9.98
N ASP A 208 15.14 6.78 -9.14
CA ASP A 208 15.03 6.04 -7.89
C ASP A 208 14.59 6.99 -6.77
N PHE A 209 13.57 6.58 -6.02
CA PHE A 209 13.16 7.30 -4.80
C PHE A 209 14.03 6.88 -3.62
N GLU A 210 14.04 7.71 -2.58
CA GLU A 210 14.70 7.33 -1.33
C GLU A 210 14.01 6.12 -0.69
N PRO A 211 14.80 5.11 -0.24
CA PRO A 211 14.24 3.95 0.42
C PRO A 211 13.45 4.33 1.68
N GLU A 212 12.33 3.67 1.88
CA GLU A 212 11.46 3.90 3.02
C GLU A 212 11.55 2.75 4.03
N THR A 213 11.63 3.09 5.31
CA THR A 213 11.55 2.14 6.42
C THR A 213 10.30 2.40 7.26
N MET A 214 9.67 1.33 7.72
CA MET A 214 8.50 1.38 8.58
C MET A 214 8.74 0.53 9.83
N ILE A 215 8.42 1.08 10.99
CA ILE A 215 8.37 0.35 12.26
C ILE A 215 7.01 0.62 12.88
N SER A 216 6.27 -0.44 13.20
CA SER A 216 4.95 -0.35 13.81
C SER A 216 4.80 -1.37 14.92
N LEU A 217 4.25 -0.96 16.04
CA LEU A 217 3.89 -1.84 17.15
C LEU A 217 2.36 -1.81 17.33
N GLN A 218 1.72 -2.95 17.10
CA GLN A 218 0.29 -3.12 17.33
C GLN A 218 0.08 -3.91 18.61
N ILE A 219 -0.66 -3.33 19.55
CA ILE A 219 -1.11 -3.99 20.77
C ILE A 219 -2.48 -4.61 20.47
N LEU A 220 -2.64 -5.88 20.78
CA LEU A 220 -3.86 -6.64 20.57
C LEU A 220 -4.37 -7.05 21.97
N ASP A 221 -5.56 -6.64 22.28
CA ASP A 221 -6.27 -7.04 23.50
C ASP A 221 -6.70 -8.52 23.46
#